data_f4e9cb8da783fd3555d3e9ef171c0746
#
_entry.id   f4e9cb8da783fd3555d3e9ef171c0746
#
_cell.length_a   1.000
_cell.length_b   1.000
_cell.length_c   1.000
_cell.angle_alpha   90.00
_cell.angle_beta   90.00
_cell.angle_gamma   90.00
#
_symmetry.space_group_name_H-M   'P 1'
#
loop_
_entity.id
_entity.type
_entity.pdbx_description
1 polymer ?
#
loop_
_entity_poly.entity_id
_entity_poly.type
_entity_poly.pdbx_seq_one_letter_code
_entity_poly.pdbx_strand_id
1 'polypeptide(L)'
;MVGQSDPSTSEKPSGICFSYAQIRGSVPVFWEQAAGLIPGQQKITVTRSPEGTQPAFDKHFGELEQNYGSVHVVNLLSETKPGEAELTNLYRYGVRHSALNHTEGQNSQDHQLLRETEFDFHAETKGPNGYEAASMIRRLIENSADGFAYYLSEEIDDSAEDPQEKSARRTVVVLQQEGVFRTNCLDCLDRTNLIQTIISQMAMESFLAHRGERAASDFWMRHSSLWADNGDALSRIYAGTGALKSSFTRHGKMSIAGAIADARKSATRLYINNFADKGRQNTIDVLLGRMMGQTPVHLFDPMNDYVTAELAKRSSEFSSSESINM
;
A
#
# COMPACT_ATOMS: atom_id res chain seq x y z
N MET A 1 22.52 -1.93 -57.57
CA MET A 1 23.39 -2.06 -56.39
C MET A 1 22.46 -2.07 -55.17
N VAL A 2 22.26 -3.23 -54.62
CA VAL A 2 21.43 -3.43 -53.43
C VAL A 2 22.40 -3.33 -52.23
N GLY A 3 22.22 -2.30 -51.41
CA GLY A 3 22.99 -2.15 -50.18
C GLY A 3 22.52 -3.19 -49.17
N GLN A 4 23.39 -4.10 -48.79
CA GLN A 4 23.22 -4.98 -47.65
C GLN A 4 23.35 -4.13 -46.38
N SER A 5 22.28 -4.09 -45.57
CA SER A 5 22.31 -3.62 -44.20
C SER A 5 22.91 -4.72 -43.33
N ASP A 6 24.04 -4.43 -42.70
CA ASP A 6 24.65 -5.30 -41.69
C ASP A 6 23.74 -5.50 -40.48
N PRO A 7 23.44 -6.74 -40.07
CA PRO A 7 22.70 -7.04 -38.87
C PRO A 7 23.67 -7.41 -37.73
N SER A 8 24.38 -6.47 -37.16
CA SER A 8 25.18 -6.77 -35.96
C SER A 8 25.49 -5.56 -35.07
N THR A 9 24.45 -4.99 -34.50
CA THR A 9 24.54 -4.41 -33.15
C THR A 9 23.32 -4.87 -32.37
N SER A 10 23.41 -6.09 -31.84
CA SER A 10 22.50 -6.46 -30.76
C SER A 10 22.92 -5.66 -29.53
N GLU A 11 22.37 -4.47 -29.38
CA GLU A 11 22.41 -3.77 -28.12
C GLU A 11 21.88 -4.72 -27.06
N LYS A 12 22.73 -5.16 -26.14
CA LYS A 12 22.30 -5.91 -24.96
C LYS A 12 21.30 -5.01 -24.23
N PRO A 13 20.12 -5.53 -23.84
CA PRO A 13 19.16 -4.70 -23.14
C PRO A 13 19.83 -4.13 -21.88
N SER A 14 19.93 -2.82 -21.79
CA SER A 14 20.37 -2.13 -20.61
C SER A 14 19.40 -2.50 -19.47
N GLY A 15 19.91 -2.92 -18.32
CA GLY A 15 19.09 -3.21 -17.16
C GLY A 15 18.41 -1.92 -16.70
N ILE A 16 17.08 -1.93 -16.63
CA ILE A 16 16.28 -0.81 -16.12
C ILE A 16 15.62 -1.26 -14.84
N CYS A 17 15.74 -0.44 -13.78
CA CYS A 17 15.03 -0.64 -12.53
C CYS A 17 14.07 0.51 -12.29
N PHE A 18 12.77 0.21 -12.29
CA PHE A 18 11.69 1.10 -11.86
C PHE A 18 11.26 0.69 -10.45
N SER A 19 11.08 1.67 -9.57
CA SER A 19 10.53 1.47 -8.24
C SER A 19 9.59 2.61 -7.85
N TYR A 20 8.55 2.28 -7.07
CA TYR A 20 7.60 3.25 -6.57
C TYR A 20 7.14 2.87 -5.17
N ALA A 21 7.42 3.71 -4.19
CA ALA A 21 7.06 3.52 -2.80
C ALA A 21 5.71 4.17 -2.48
N GLN A 22 4.91 3.51 -1.66
CA GLN A 22 3.67 4.01 -1.07
C GLN A 22 3.60 3.60 0.39
N ILE A 23 2.98 4.43 1.21
CA ILE A 23 2.76 4.16 2.65
C ILE A 23 1.29 3.89 2.90
N ARG A 24 1.01 2.98 3.80
CA ARG A 24 -0.32 2.70 4.33
C ARG A 24 -0.30 2.62 5.84
N GLY A 25 -1.37 3.01 6.48
CA GLY A 25 -1.51 2.95 7.92
C GLY A 25 -2.84 3.54 8.35
N SER A 26 -3.31 3.27 9.57
CA SER A 26 -4.50 3.90 10.10
C SER A 26 -4.25 5.37 10.45
N VAL A 27 -5.27 6.09 10.87
CA VAL A 27 -5.15 7.48 11.30
C VAL A 27 -4.16 7.58 12.47
N PRO A 28 -3.09 8.40 12.37
CA PRO A 28 -2.03 8.46 13.38
C PRO A 28 -2.42 9.35 14.56
N VAL A 29 -3.53 9.01 15.24
CA VAL A 29 -4.04 9.63 16.46
C VAL A 29 -4.27 8.55 17.50
N PHE A 30 -4.51 8.96 18.75
CA PHE A 30 -4.75 7.99 19.84
C PHE A 30 -6.23 7.62 19.88
N TRP A 31 -6.55 6.45 19.39
CA TRP A 31 -7.90 5.90 19.36
C TRP A 31 -7.88 4.38 19.51
N GLU A 32 -9.01 3.86 19.91
CA GLU A 32 -9.24 2.42 20.04
C GLU A 32 -10.59 2.02 19.47
N GLN A 33 -10.73 0.76 19.13
CA GLN A 33 -11.94 0.18 18.57
C GLN A 33 -12.39 -0.98 19.47
N ALA A 34 -13.54 -0.84 20.09
CA ALA A 34 -14.13 -1.94 20.85
C ALA A 34 -14.81 -2.94 19.90
N ALA A 35 -14.57 -4.25 20.13
CA ALA A 35 -15.28 -5.30 19.42
C ALA A 35 -16.79 -5.22 19.71
N GLY A 36 -17.62 -5.13 18.67
CA GLY A 36 -19.07 -5.20 18.78
C GLY A 36 -19.56 -6.61 18.47
N LEU A 37 -20.51 -7.12 19.24
CA LEU A 37 -21.17 -8.39 18.97
C LEU A 37 -21.99 -8.39 17.64
N ILE A 38 -22.34 -7.21 17.17
CA ILE A 38 -23.14 -7.02 15.94
C ILE A 38 -22.27 -6.38 14.86
N PRO A 39 -22.27 -6.91 13.64
CA PRO A 39 -21.55 -6.31 12.50
C PRO A 39 -21.95 -4.84 12.32
N GLY A 40 -20.98 -3.92 12.27
CA GLY A 40 -21.21 -2.50 12.08
C GLY A 40 -21.50 -1.68 13.36
N GLN A 41 -21.54 -2.29 14.53
CA GLN A 41 -21.64 -1.60 15.84
C GLN A 41 -20.29 -1.45 16.55
N GLN A 42 -19.22 -1.44 15.82
CA GLN A 42 -17.89 -1.18 16.38
C GLN A 42 -17.83 0.26 16.89
N LYS A 43 -17.56 0.42 18.20
CA LYS A 43 -17.42 1.74 18.82
C LYS A 43 -15.99 2.19 18.69
N ILE A 44 -15.79 3.30 17.98
CA ILE A 44 -14.52 4.02 17.95
C ILE A 44 -14.51 4.99 19.13
N THR A 45 -13.42 5.02 19.87
CA THR A 45 -13.22 5.92 21.00
C THR A 45 -11.87 6.61 20.84
N VAL A 46 -11.89 7.93 20.83
CA VAL A 46 -10.67 8.75 20.84
C VAL A 46 -10.21 8.85 22.30
N THR A 47 -8.93 8.54 22.55
CA THR A 47 -8.39 8.40 23.92
C THR A 47 -7.54 9.58 24.36
N ARG A 48 -7.21 10.51 23.46
CA ARG A 48 -6.47 11.75 23.78
C ARG A 48 -7.03 12.95 23.01
N SER A 49 -6.83 14.13 23.57
CA SER A 49 -7.20 15.39 22.90
C SER A 49 -6.36 15.61 21.64
N PRO A 50 -6.82 16.44 20.70
CA PRO A 50 -6.07 16.80 19.50
C PRO A 50 -4.68 17.35 19.84
N GLU A 51 -4.56 18.24 20.81
CA GLU A 51 -3.30 18.86 21.27
C GLU A 51 -2.37 17.81 21.88
N GLY A 52 -2.91 16.88 22.66
CA GLY A 52 -2.15 15.77 23.27
C GLY A 52 -1.68 14.75 22.25
N THR A 53 -2.28 14.73 21.07
CA THR A 53 -1.93 13.85 19.94
C THR A 53 -0.89 14.49 19.02
N GLN A 54 -0.87 15.81 18.88
CA GLN A 54 -0.07 16.52 17.90
C GLN A 54 1.42 16.16 17.90
N PRO A 55 2.12 16.00 19.05
CA PRO A 55 3.54 15.62 19.04
C PRO A 55 3.82 14.25 18.40
N ALA A 56 2.93 13.28 18.61
CA ALA A 56 3.05 11.95 17.98
C ALA A 56 2.73 12.00 16.48
N PHE A 57 1.75 12.82 16.12
CA PHE A 57 1.40 13.11 14.72
C PHE A 57 2.57 13.73 13.96
N ASP A 58 3.16 14.78 14.49
CA ASP A 58 4.30 15.49 13.88
C ASP A 58 5.53 14.59 13.79
N LYS A 59 5.80 13.77 14.79
CA LYS A 59 6.87 12.78 14.74
C LYS A 59 6.66 11.80 13.60
N HIS A 60 5.45 11.25 13.44
CA HIS A 60 5.12 10.29 12.37
C HIS A 60 5.35 10.92 10.99
N PHE A 61 4.83 12.12 10.75
CA PHE A 61 4.96 12.76 9.46
C PHE A 61 6.37 13.32 9.20
N GLY A 62 7.08 13.76 10.25
CA GLY A 62 8.48 14.13 10.14
C GLY A 62 9.39 12.95 9.76
N GLU A 63 9.14 11.75 10.29
CA GLU A 63 9.84 10.53 9.88
C GLU A 63 9.54 10.15 8.42
N LEU A 64 8.29 10.34 7.95
CA LEU A 64 7.94 10.08 6.56
C LEU A 64 8.59 11.10 5.62
N GLU A 65 8.57 12.38 5.97
CA GLU A 65 9.18 13.44 5.19
C GLU A 65 10.70 13.23 5.05
N GLN A 66 11.39 12.91 6.14
CA GLN A 66 12.83 12.64 6.12
C GLN A 66 13.21 11.44 5.23
N ASN A 67 12.35 10.43 5.15
CA ASN A 67 12.65 9.22 4.39
C ASN A 67 12.19 9.27 2.93
N TYR A 68 11.12 10.02 2.63
CA TYR A 68 10.44 9.95 1.34
C TYR A 68 10.21 11.33 0.69
N GLY A 69 10.55 12.43 1.35
CA GLY A 69 10.21 13.77 0.89
C GLY A 69 8.76 14.15 1.20
N SER A 70 8.12 14.91 0.30
CA SER A 70 6.75 15.39 0.51
C SER A 70 5.76 14.26 0.73
N VAL A 71 4.79 14.46 1.64
CA VAL A 71 3.77 13.47 1.97
C VAL A 71 2.39 13.97 1.56
N HIS A 72 1.69 13.18 0.75
CA HIS A 72 0.29 13.43 0.42
C HIS A 72 -0.59 12.35 1.05
N VAL A 73 -1.38 12.75 2.02
CA VAL A 73 -2.36 11.91 2.69
C VAL A 73 -3.57 11.70 1.79
N VAL A 74 -3.96 10.43 1.61
CA VAL A 74 -5.22 10.06 0.96
C VAL A 74 -6.10 9.38 1.99
N ASN A 75 -7.05 10.14 2.55
CA ASN A 75 -7.94 9.70 3.60
C ASN A 75 -9.24 9.14 3.02
N LEU A 76 -9.50 7.86 3.25
CA LEU A 76 -10.65 7.11 2.70
C LEU A 76 -11.79 6.92 3.70
N LEU A 77 -11.74 7.59 4.84
CA LEU A 77 -12.76 7.48 5.87
C LEU A 77 -14.06 8.16 5.45
N SER A 78 -15.15 7.68 6.01
CA SER A 78 -16.47 8.24 5.75
C SER A 78 -16.70 9.52 6.55
N GLU A 79 -17.21 10.54 5.90
CA GLU A 79 -17.62 11.79 6.54
C GLU A 79 -18.97 11.66 7.28
N THR A 80 -19.75 10.62 6.99
CA THR A 80 -21.10 10.44 7.52
C THR A 80 -21.21 9.41 8.64
N LYS A 81 -20.27 8.47 8.74
CA LYS A 81 -20.23 7.49 9.81
C LYS A 81 -19.61 8.12 11.06
N PRO A 82 -20.31 8.22 12.21
CA PRO A 82 -19.86 9.04 13.35
C PRO A 82 -18.42 8.80 13.78
N GLY A 83 -18.00 7.55 13.95
CA GLY A 83 -16.62 7.25 14.39
C GLY A 83 -15.57 7.54 13.31
N GLU A 84 -15.84 7.23 12.03
CA GLU A 84 -14.92 7.56 10.95
C GLU A 84 -14.84 9.09 10.73
N ALA A 85 -15.96 9.80 10.86
CA ALA A 85 -16.01 11.26 10.76
C ALA A 85 -15.21 11.95 11.90
N GLU A 86 -15.28 11.43 13.11
CA GLU A 86 -14.48 11.93 14.24
C GLU A 86 -12.98 11.77 13.96
N LEU A 87 -12.55 10.61 13.47
CA LEU A 87 -11.16 10.37 13.09
C LEU A 87 -10.72 11.27 11.94
N THR A 88 -11.56 11.52 10.94
CA THR A 88 -11.29 12.46 9.84
C THR A 88 -11.07 13.87 10.37
N ASN A 89 -11.92 14.33 11.30
CA ASN A 89 -11.76 15.66 11.90
C ASN A 89 -10.45 15.80 12.68
N LEU A 90 -10.05 14.77 13.42
CA LEU A 90 -8.78 14.76 14.13
C LEU A 90 -7.58 14.72 13.18
N TYR A 91 -7.71 13.98 12.09
CA TYR A 91 -6.67 13.94 11.06
C TYR A 91 -6.48 15.32 10.43
N ARG A 92 -7.56 15.91 9.98
CA ARG A 92 -7.59 17.28 9.45
C ARG A 92 -7.01 18.31 10.43
N TYR A 93 -7.33 18.18 11.71
CA TYR A 93 -6.72 19.00 12.77
C TYR A 93 -5.19 18.81 12.80
N GLY A 94 -4.72 17.56 12.85
CA GLY A 94 -3.29 17.26 12.89
C GLY A 94 -2.54 17.79 11.67
N VAL A 95 -3.07 17.62 10.46
CA VAL A 95 -2.47 18.17 9.23
C VAL A 95 -2.38 19.70 9.29
N ARG A 96 -3.47 20.38 9.70
CA ARG A 96 -3.50 21.86 9.74
C ARG A 96 -2.54 22.45 10.78
N HIS A 97 -2.26 21.77 11.87
CA HIS A 97 -1.37 22.22 12.94
C HIS A 97 0.05 21.70 12.82
N SER A 98 0.34 20.85 11.81
CA SER A 98 1.69 20.38 11.54
C SER A 98 2.56 21.48 10.95
N ALA A 99 3.80 21.57 11.42
CA ALA A 99 4.80 22.47 10.84
C ALA A 99 5.07 22.18 9.36
N LEU A 100 4.89 20.93 8.91
CA LEU A 100 5.07 20.52 7.51
C LEU A 100 3.99 21.06 6.56
N ASN A 101 2.85 21.51 7.11
CA ASN A 101 1.78 22.12 6.32
C ASN A 101 2.00 23.63 6.09
N HIS A 102 2.88 24.25 6.87
CA HIS A 102 3.17 25.67 6.82
C HIS A 102 4.57 25.89 6.27
N THR A 103 4.68 26.39 5.05
CA THR A 103 5.93 26.91 4.52
C THR A 103 6.06 28.39 4.93
N GLU A 104 7.00 28.70 5.82
CA GLU A 104 7.32 30.08 6.16
C GLU A 104 7.78 30.83 4.90
N GLY A 105 7.03 31.81 4.49
CA GLY A 105 7.53 32.95 3.69
C GLY A 105 7.26 32.99 2.20
N GLN A 106 6.44 32.10 1.59
CA GLN A 106 6.03 32.27 0.19
C GLN A 106 4.58 31.86 -0.07
N ASN A 107 3.89 32.69 -0.86
CA ASN A 107 2.47 32.58 -1.27
C ASN A 107 2.17 31.44 -2.25
N SER A 108 2.83 30.29 -2.22
CA SER A 108 2.56 29.20 -3.15
C SER A 108 2.20 27.91 -2.42
N GLN A 109 1.04 27.36 -2.76
CA GLN A 109 0.63 26.00 -2.38
C GLN A 109 1.58 24.93 -2.91
N ASP A 110 2.53 25.30 -3.76
CA ASP A 110 3.44 24.35 -4.45
C ASP A 110 4.54 23.77 -3.55
N HIS A 111 4.75 24.31 -2.34
CA HIS A 111 5.81 23.90 -1.43
C HIS A 111 5.33 23.27 -0.11
N GLN A 112 4.06 22.85 -0.03
CA GLN A 112 3.59 22.12 1.15
C GLN A 112 4.18 20.72 1.19
N LEU A 113 4.94 20.43 2.26
CA LEU A 113 5.51 19.10 2.51
C LEU A 113 4.48 18.08 2.99
N LEU A 114 3.37 18.54 3.56
CA LEU A 114 2.24 17.71 3.98
C LEU A 114 0.95 18.22 3.37
N ARG A 115 0.32 17.39 2.53
CA ARG A 115 -0.97 17.67 1.88
C ARG A 115 -1.99 16.61 2.24
N GLU A 116 -3.27 16.91 2.14
CA GLU A 116 -4.36 15.96 2.38
C GLU A 116 -5.40 16.04 1.26
N THR A 117 -5.84 14.87 0.81
CA THR A 117 -7.05 14.67 0.01
C THR A 117 -7.99 13.75 0.76
N GLU A 118 -9.19 14.22 1.02
CA GLU A 118 -10.30 13.43 1.56
C GLU A 118 -11.12 12.84 0.42
N PHE A 119 -11.35 11.54 0.50
CA PHE A 119 -12.14 10.78 -0.47
C PHE A 119 -13.03 9.81 0.27
N ASP A 120 -14.27 10.21 0.59
CA ASP A 120 -15.24 9.31 1.25
C ASP A 120 -15.53 8.13 0.32
N PHE A 121 -14.73 7.07 0.49
CA PHE A 121 -14.82 5.88 -0.35
C PHE A 121 -16.24 5.25 -0.33
N HIS A 122 -16.94 5.32 0.80
CA HIS A 122 -18.28 4.77 0.91
C HIS A 122 -19.30 5.61 0.16
N ALA A 123 -19.20 6.92 0.23
CA ALA A 123 -20.11 7.83 -0.50
C ALA A 123 -19.90 7.68 -2.00
N GLU A 124 -18.65 7.73 -2.46
CA GLU A 124 -18.28 7.67 -3.87
C GLU A 124 -18.67 6.34 -4.53
N THR A 125 -18.53 5.23 -3.81
CA THR A 125 -18.79 3.88 -4.35
C THR A 125 -20.23 3.40 -4.18
N LYS A 126 -21.12 4.19 -3.58
CA LYS A 126 -22.57 3.87 -3.47
C LYS A 126 -23.35 4.05 -4.77
N GLY A 127 -22.81 4.84 -5.70
CA GLY A 127 -23.46 5.14 -6.99
C GLY A 127 -23.50 3.94 -7.94
N PRO A 128 -24.10 4.12 -9.13
CA PRO A 128 -24.27 3.06 -10.13
C PRO A 128 -22.93 2.49 -10.64
N ASN A 129 -21.86 3.28 -10.59
CA ASN A 129 -20.53 2.87 -11.02
C ASN A 129 -19.82 2.00 -9.96
N GLY A 130 -20.35 1.88 -8.75
CA GLY A 130 -19.76 1.08 -7.70
C GLY A 130 -18.27 1.39 -7.47
N TYR A 131 -17.44 0.36 -7.39
CA TYR A 131 -15.98 0.52 -7.17
C TYR A 131 -15.22 1.14 -8.33
N GLU A 132 -15.78 1.21 -9.53
CA GLU A 132 -15.15 1.92 -10.66
C GLU A 132 -15.04 3.43 -10.37
N ALA A 133 -15.95 3.97 -9.53
CA ALA A 133 -15.89 5.34 -9.07
C ALA A 133 -14.60 5.67 -8.27
N ALA A 134 -13.93 4.67 -7.70
CA ALA A 134 -12.64 4.86 -7.03
C ALA A 134 -11.56 5.46 -7.95
N SER A 135 -11.70 5.29 -9.27
CA SER A 135 -10.79 5.89 -10.26
C SER A 135 -10.82 7.43 -10.26
N MET A 136 -11.87 8.05 -9.69
CA MET A 136 -11.94 9.52 -9.55
C MET A 136 -10.82 10.09 -8.69
N ILE A 137 -10.24 9.29 -7.79
CA ILE A 137 -9.08 9.69 -6.99
C ILE A 137 -7.92 10.20 -7.86
N ARG A 138 -7.75 9.66 -9.06
CA ARG A 138 -6.68 10.06 -10.00
C ARG A 138 -6.65 11.57 -10.24
N ARG A 139 -7.82 12.19 -10.46
CA ARG A 139 -7.93 13.63 -10.70
C ARG A 139 -7.59 14.46 -9.46
N LEU A 140 -7.91 13.94 -8.27
CA LEU A 140 -7.71 14.66 -7.02
C LEU A 140 -6.24 14.70 -6.60
N ILE A 141 -5.44 13.74 -7.04
CA ILE A 141 -4.03 13.60 -6.64
C ILE A 141 -3.04 13.80 -7.80
N GLU A 142 -3.52 14.11 -9.00
CA GLU A 142 -2.71 14.20 -10.23
C GLU A 142 -1.47 15.11 -10.05
N ASN A 143 -1.65 16.31 -9.54
CA ASN A 143 -0.55 17.26 -9.33
C ASN A 143 0.54 16.69 -8.40
N SER A 144 0.14 15.97 -7.34
CA SER A 144 1.12 15.35 -6.45
C SER A 144 1.75 14.10 -7.08
N ALA A 145 0.99 13.33 -7.85
CA ALA A 145 1.53 12.18 -8.56
C ALA A 145 2.61 12.58 -9.56
N ASP A 146 2.38 13.66 -10.30
CA ASP A 146 3.35 14.21 -11.25
C ASP A 146 4.58 14.78 -10.52
N GLY A 147 4.37 15.52 -9.41
CA GLY A 147 5.46 16.11 -8.63
C GLY A 147 6.31 15.09 -7.87
N PHE A 148 5.73 13.97 -7.44
CA PHE A 148 6.47 12.91 -6.73
C PHE A 148 7.31 12.05 -7.65
N ALA A 149 6.95 11.98 -8.93
CA ALA A 149 7.61 11.13 -9.92
C ALA A 149 7.74 9.66 -9.44
N TYR A 150 8.83 9.01 -9.79
CA TYR A 150 9.15 7.62 -9.43
C TYR A 150 10.67 7.44 -9.39
N TYR A 151 11.15 6.33 -8.83
CA TYR A 151 12.55 5.99 -8.90
C TYR A 151 12.85 5.23 -10.20
N LEU A 152 13.90 5.67 -10.90
CA LEU A 152 14.42 5.02 -12.10
C LEU A 152 15.94 4.96 -12.04
N SER A 153 16.49 3.79 -12.28
CA SER A 153 17.93 3.63 -12.54
C SER A 153 18.16 2.78 -13.78
N GLU A 154 19.26 3.06 -14.46
CA GLU A 154 19.69 2.35 -15.67
C GLU A 154 21.10 1.81 -15.51
N GLU A 155 21.35 0.63 -16.05
CA GLU A 155 22.70 0.09 -16.17
C GLU A 155 23.34 0.65 -17.46
N ILE A 156 24.49 1.29 -17.31
CA ILE A 156 25.29 1.81 -18.40
C ILE A 156 26.58 0.98 -18.49
N ASP A 157 26.88 0.53 -19.70
CA ASP A 157 28.18 -0.09 -19.98
C ASP A 157 29.22 1.03 -20.11
N ASP A 158 30.17 1.12 -19.16
CA ASP A 158 31.35 1.95 -19.33
C ASP A 158 32.20 1.28 -20.44
N SER A 159 32.20 1.88 -21.62
CA SER A 159 33.08 1.43 -22.71
C SER A 159 34.53 1.61 -22.23
N ALA A 160 35.23 0.51 -21.99
CA ALA A 160 36.66 0.56 -21.72
C ALA A 160 37.35 1.23 -22.92
N GLU A 161 38.17 2.23 -22.64
CA GLU A 161 39.03 2.85 -23.67
C GLU A 161 40.07 1.84 -24.22
N ASP A 162 40.33 0.74 -23.49
CA ASP A 162 41.20 -0.35 -23.88
C ASP A 162 40.35 -1.61 -24.25
N PRO A 163 40.53 -2.18 -25.47
CA PRO A 163 39.84 -3.40 -25.88
C PRO A 163 40.13 -4.65 -25.05
N GLN A 164 41.14 -4.61 -24.17
CA GLN A 164 41.52 -5.70 -23.27
C GLN A 164 40.93 -5.59 -21.88
N GLU A 165 40.37 -4.43 -21.48
CA GLU A 165 39.64 -4.29 -20.22
C GLU A 165 38.18 -4.77 -20.38
N LYS A 166 37.71 -5.54 -19.39
CA LYS A 166 36.31 -5.93 -19.31
C LYS A 166 35.47 -4.68 -19.04
N SER A 167 34.55 -4.36 -19.95
CA SER A 167 33.54 -3.33 -19.75
C SER A 167 32.90 -3.48 -18.37
N ALA A 168 33.07 -2.48 -17.52
CA ALA A 168 32.42 -2.43 -16.21
C ALA A 168 31.00 -1.87 -16.39
N ARG A 169 30.02 -2.53 -15.78
CA ARG A 169 28.65 -2.00 -15.74
C ARG A 169 28.49 -1.17 -14.48
N ARG A 170 27.93 0.01 -14.63
CA ARG A 170 27.54 0.86 -13.49
C ARG A 170 26.05 1.18 -13.56
N THR A 171 25.45 1.27 -12.38
CA THR A 171 24.05 1.71 -12.24
C THR A 171 24.03 3.23 -12.03
N VAL A 172 23.27 3.93 -12.87
CA VAL A 172 23.05 5.37 -12.76
C VAL A 172 21.61 5.63 -12.37
N VAL A 173 21.40 6.43 -11.33
CA VAL A 173 20.06 6.90 -10.95
C VAL A 173 19.67 8.03 -11.90
N VAL A 174 18.61 7.81 -12.67
CA VAL A 174 18.09 8.76 -13.66
C VAL A 174 17.05 9.68 -13.03
N LEU A 175 16.20 9.12 -12.16
CA LEU A 175 15.13 9.85 -11.50
C LEU A 175 14.94 9.32 -10.08
N GLN A 176 14.67 10.21 -9.13
CA GLN A 176 14.30 9.84 -7.76
C GLN A 176 12.84 10.20 -7.49
N GLN A 177 12.19 9.38 -6.68
CA GLN A 177 10.87 9.69 -6.14
C GLN A 177 11.03 10.75 -5.04
N GLU A 178 10.34 11.89 -5.16
CA GLU A 178 10.50 13.05 -4.27
C GLU A 178 9.35 13.26 -3.29
N GLY A 179 8.44 12.30 -3.24
CA GLY A 179 7.33 12.32 -2.30
C GLY A 179 6.62 10.98 -2.26
N VAL A 180 5.70 10.83 -1.30
CA VAL A 180 5.00 9.57 -1.07
C VAL A 180 3.52 9.80 -0.78
N PHE A 181 2.66 8.95 -1.34
CA PHE A 181 1.26 8.87 -0.92
C PHE A 181 1.13 8.00 0.33
N ARG A 182 0.45 8.55 1.34
CA ARG A 182 0.07 7.82 2.54
C ARG A 182 -1.44 7.61 2.56
N THR A 183 -1.86 6.41 2.22
CA THR A 183 -3.28 6.05 2.12
C THR A 183 -3.76 5.39 3.40
N ASN A 184 -4.93 5.82 3.89
CA ASN A 184 -5.57 5.24 5.07
C ASN A 184 -7.06 5.00 4.84
N CYS A 185 -7.56 3.96 5.50
CA CYS A 185 -8.97 3.81 5.88
C CYS A 185 -8.98 3.42 7.37
N LEU A 186 -10.07 2.82 7.87
CA LEU A 186 -10.13 2.43 9.28
C LEU A 186 -9.13 1.33 9.62
N ASP A 187 -9.19 0.21 8.89
CA ASP A 187 -8.33 -0.99 9.05
C ASP A 187 -7.17 -1.06 8.06
N CYS A 188 -7.12 -0.18 7.09
CA CYS A 188 -6.11 -0.11 6.04
C CYS A 188 -5.95 -1.41 5.24
N LEU A 189 -7.02 -2.15 5.01
CA LEU A 189 -7.03 -3.40 4.24
C LEU A 189 -7.60 -3.17 2.83
N ASP A 190 -8.89 -3.43 2.64
CA ASP A 190 -9.49 -3.56 1.32
C ASP A 190 -9.55 -2.24 0.55
N ARG A 191 -10.12 -1.18 1.15
CA ARG A 191 -10.24 0.16 0.54
C ARG A 191 -8.87 0.74 0.19
N THR A 192 -7.96 0.66 1.14
CA THR A 192 -6.59 1.15 0.99
C THR A 192 -5.87 0.41 -0.12
N ASN A 193 -5.99 -0.93 -0.18
CA ASN A 193 -5.34 -1.72 -1.22
C ASN A 193 -5.82 -1.34 -2.63
N LEU A 194 -7.13 -1.11 -2.80
CA LEU A 194 -7.68 -0.69 -4.09
C LEU A 194 -7.12 0.68 -4.53
N ILE A 195 -7.11 1.67 -3.64
CA ILE A 195 -6.59 3.00 -3.97
C ILE A 195 -5.07 2.95 -4.25
N GLN A 196 -4.30 2.18 -3.48
CA GLN A 196 -2.87 1.99 -3.75
C GLN A 196 -2.61 1.30 -5.10
N THR A 197 -3.49 0.39 -5.53
CA THR A 197 -3.43 -0.21 -6.87
C THR A 197 -3.57 0.87 -7.95
N ILE A 198 -4.51 1.79 -7.79
CA ILE A 198 -4.75 2.90 -8.74
C ILE A 198 -3.55 3.85 -8.78
N ILE A 199 -3.01 4.23 -7.62
CA ILE A 199 -1.83 5.10 -7.52
C ILE A 199 -0.60 4.44 -8.18
N SER A 200 -0.38 3.15 -7.90
CA SER A 200 0.70 2.38 -8.54
C SER A 200 0.55 2.32 -10.06
N GLN A 201 -0.69 2.18 -10.53
CA GLN A 201 -0.97 2.21 -11.97
C GLN A 201 -0.64 3.58 -12.58
N MET A 202 -0.97 4.70 -11.90
CA MET A 202 -0.62 6.04 -12.38
C MET A 202 0.90 6.20 -12.52
N ALA A 203 1.68 5.79 -11.53
CA ALA A 203 3.14 5.87 -11.59
C ALA A 203 3.72 5.04 -12.73
N MET A 204 3.18 3.83 -12.96
CA MET A 204 3.62 2.97 -14.04
C MET A 204 3.22 3.52 -15.43
N GLU A 205 2.02 4.10 -15.55
CA GLU A 205 1.58 4.78 -16.78
C GLU A 205 2.47 5.98 -17.10
N SER A 206 2.85 6.78 -16.10
CA SER A 206 3.78 7.90 -16.25
C SER A 206 5.15 7.42 -16.72
N PHE A 207 5.71 6.38 -16.10
CA PHE A 207 6.97 5.77 -16.53
C PHE A 207 6.94 5.31 -17.98
N LEU A 208 5.90 4.57 -18.38
CA LEU A 208 5.75 4.08 -19.74
C LEU A 208 5.58 5.23 -20.75
N ALA A 209 4.80 6.26 -20.39
CA ALA A 209 4.58 7.44 -21.23
C ALA A 209 5.88 8.22 -21.46
N HIS A 210 6.72 8.40 -20.44
CA HIS A 210 8.03 9.07 -20.57
C HIS A 210 8.98 8.30 -21.50
N ARG A 211 8.79 6.99 -21.65
CA ARG A 211 9.57 6.16 -22.58
C ARG A 211 8.94 6.01 -23.96
N GLY A 212 7.76 6.60 -24.18
CA GLY A 212 6.99 6.40 -25.41
C GLY A 212 6.45 4.98 -25.57
N GLU A 213 6.37 4.22 -24.47
CA GLU A 213 5.94 2.82 -24.45
C GLU A 213 4.49 2.69 -23.97
N ARG A 214 3.88 1.56 -24.27
CA ARG A 214 2.54 1.18 -23.79
C ARG A 214 2.56 -0.27 -23.35
N ALA A 215 2.00 -0.53 -22.18
CA ALA A 215 1.84 -1.90 -21.71
C ALA A 215 0.64 -2.59 -22.37
N ALA A 216 0.80 -3.86 -22.67
CA ALA A 216 -0.27 -4.73 -23.14
C ALA A 216 -1.24 -5.07 -21.99
N SER A 217 -2.43 -5.59 -22.36
CA SER A 217 -3.48 -5.92 -21.38
C SER A 217 -3.06 -6.98 -20.36
N ASP A 218 -2.21 -7.93 -20.74
CA ASP A 218 -1.69 -8.97 -19.85
C ASP A 218 -0.77 -8.40 -18.75
N PHE A 219 -0.01 -7.35 -19.06
CA PHE A 219 0.78 -6.63 -18.07
C PHE A 219 -0.13 -6.03 -16.98
N TRP A 220 -1.20 -5.36 -17.36
CA TRP A 220 -2.14 -4.78 -16.40
C TRP A 220 -2.89 -5.84 -15.59
N MET A 221 -3.19 -6.99 -16.18
CA MET A 221 -3.74 -8.13 -15.43
C MET A 221 -2.76 -8.66 -14.38
N ARG A 222 -1.47 -8.76 -14.70
CA ARG A 222 -0.44 -9.16 -13.75
C ARG A 222 -0.26 -8.13 -12.63
N HIS A 223 -0.23 -6.85 -12.97
CA HIS A 223 -0.19 -5.76 -12.00
C HIS A 223 -1.37 -5.84 -11.02
N SER A 224 -2.59 -5.98 -11.53
CA SER A 224 -3.80 -6.12 -10.70
C SER A 224 -3.77 -7.38 -9.83
N SER A 225 -3.26 -8.50 -10.36
CA SER A 225 -3.11 -9.74 -9.60
C SER A 225 -2.09 -9.61 -8.47
N LEU A 226 -0.96 -8.95 -8.71
CA LEU A 226 0.05 -8.67 -7.69
C LEU A 226 -0.54 -7.86 -6.52
N TRP A 227 -1.31 -6.82 -6.82
CA TRP A 227 -1.95 -6.01 -5.79
C TRP A 227 -3.06 -6.76 -5.06
N ALA A 228 -3.80 -7.65 -5.74
CA ALA A 228 -4.77 -8.52 -5.08
C ALA A 228 -4.09 -9.51 -4.13
N ASP A 229 -2.94 -10.08 -4.52
CA ASP A 229 -2.15 -10.97 -3.67
C ASP A 229 -1.57 -10.24 -2.46
N ASN A 230 -1.10 -9.00 -2.66
CA ASN A 230 -0.67 -8.13 -1.55
C ASN A 230 -1.81 -7.87 -0.56
N GLY A 231 -2.99 -7.52 -1.05
CA GLY A 231 -4.19 -7.33 -0.22
C GLY A 231 -4.57 -8.59 0.55
N ASP A 232 -4.56 -9.74 -0.12
CA ASP A 232 -4.85 -11.04 0.50
C ASP A 232 -3.83 -11.40 1.60
N ALA A 233 -2.54 -11.16 1.37
CA ALA A 233 -1.49 -11.43 2.34
C ALA A 233 -1.65 -10.57 3.61
N LEU A 234 -1.82 -9.25 3.45
CA LEU A 234 -2.03 -8.32 4.55
C LEU A 234 -3.30 -8.64 5.34
N SER A 235 -4.39 -8.95 4.62
CA SER A 235 -5.66 -9.30 5.24
C SER A 235 -5.60 -10.60 6.02
N ARG A 236 -4.86 -11.61 5.56
CA ARG A 236 -4.67 -12.84 6.32
C ARG A 236 -3.92 -12.61 7.63
N ILE A 237 -2.90 -11.75 7.59
CA ILE A 237 -2.13 -11.42 8.80
C ILE A 237 -3.01 -10.65 9.80
N TYR A 238 -3.73 -9.63 9.35
CA TYR A 238 -4.50 -8.73 10.22
C TYR A 238 -5.88 -9.28 10.59
N ALA A 239 -6.64 -9.77 9.62
CA ALA A 239 -8.04 -10.21 9.79
C ALA A 239 -8.22 -11.74 9.78
N GLY A 240 -7.16 -12.52 9.57
CA GLY A 240 -7.21 -13.99 9.51
C GLY A 240 -7.87 -14.57 8.26
N THR A 241 -8.30 -13.74 7.32
CA THR A 241 -8.93 -14.16 6.06
C THR A 241 -8.32 -13.39 4.89
N GLY A 242 -8.45 -13.90 3.67
CA GLY A 242 -8.09 -13.12 2.48
C GLY A 242 -8.91 -11.82 2.39
N ALA A 243 -8.44 -10.88 1.59
CA ALA A 243 -9.07 -9.58 1.37
C ALA A 243 -10.49 -9.72 0.81
N LEU A 244 -11.37 -8.80 1.17
CA LEU A 244 -12.65 -8.63 0.49
C LEU A 244 -12.39 -8.00 -0.89
N LYS A 245 -13.28 -8.29 -1.84
CA LYS A 245 -13.21 -7.69 -3.18
C LYS A 245 -11.94 -8.02 -3.98
N SER A 246 -11.15 -9.02 -3.59
CA SER A 246 -9.97 -9.48 -4.36
C SER A 246 -10.31 -9.78 -5.82
N SER A 247 -11.51 -10.31 -6.08
CA SER A 247 -12.04 -10.54 -7.43
C SER A 247 -12.16 -9.24 -8.23
N PHE A 248 -12.64 -8.16 -7.62
CA PHE A 248 -12.71 -6.84 -8.27
C PHE A 248 -11.30 -6.29 -8.55
N THR A 249 -10.39 -6.38 -7.60
CA THR A 249 -9.00 -5.93 -7.79
C THR A 249 -8.32 -6.68 -8.93
N ARG A 250 -8.58 -7.99 -9.08
CA ARG A 250 -7.97 -8.81 -10.16
C ARG A 250 -8.54 -8.54 -11.55
N HIS A 251 -9.88 -8.39 -11.65
CA HIS A 251 -10.58 -8.45 -12.93
C HIS A 251 -11.36 -7.16 -13.28
N GLY A 252 -11.38 -6.16 -12.38
CA GLY A 252 -12.16 -4.94 -12.56
C GLY A 252 -13.69 -5.14 -12.52
N LYS A 253 -14.17 -6.37 -12.25
CA LYS A 253 -15.60 -6.71 -12.22
C LYS A 253 -15.93 -7.58 -11.02
N MET A 254 -17.13 -7.37 -10.45
CA MET A 254 -17.68 -8.23 -9.41
C MET A 254 -18.42 -9.42 -10.04
N SER A 255 -18.07 -10.63 -9.62
CA SER A 255 -18.83 -11.84 -9.98
C SER A 255 -19.74 -12.28 -8.83
N ILE A 256 -20.80 -13.03 -9.13
CA ILE A 256 -21.68 -13.62 -8.11
C ILE A 256 -20.89 -14.53 -7.17
N ALA A 257 -19.97 -15.35 -7.71
CA ALA A 257 -19.08 -16.20 -6.92
C ALA A 257 -18.16 -15.36 -6.01
N GLY A 258 -17.66 -14.22 -6.49
CA GLY A 258 -16.89 -13.28 -5.69
C GLY A 258 -17.71 -12.67 -4.55
N ALA A 259 -18.97 -12.30 -4.80
CA ALA A 259 -19.85 -11.78 -3.76
C ALA A 259 -20.16 -12.82 -2.66
N ILE A 260 -20.38 -14.07 -3.03
CA ILE A 260 -20.58 -15.17 -2.07
C ILE A 260 -19.30 -15.42 -1.26
N ALA A 261 -18.13 -15.42 -1.91
CA ALA A 261 -16.84 -15.56 -1.24
C ALA A 261 -16.59 -14.41 -0.24
N ASP A 262 -16.93 -13.19 -0.60
CA ASP A 262 -16.81 -12.02 0.27
C ASP A 262 -17.75 -12.09 1.48
N ALA A 263 -18.99 -12.55 1.28
CA ALA A 263 -19.94 -12.77 2.38
C ALA A 263 -19.40 -13.82 3.37
N ARG A 264 -18.82 -14.93 2.87
CA ARG A 264 -18.17 -15.95 3.71
C ARG A 264 -16.97 -15.39 4.47
N LYS A 265 -16.09 -14.63 3.82
CA LYS A 265 -14.95 -13.99 4.47
C LYS A 265 -15.40 -13.02 5.57
N SER A 266 -16.45 -12.24 5.31
CA SER A 266 -17.01 -11.30 6.31
C SER A 266 -17.53 -12.02 7.55
N ALA A 267 -18.26 -13.13 7.38
CA ALA A 267 -18.72 -13.95 8.50
C ALA A 267 -17.54 -14.57 9.27
N THR A 268 -16.53 -15.04 8.56
CA THR A 268 -15.32 -15.61 9.18
C THR A 268 -14.54 -14.54 9.95
N ARG A 269 -14.38 -13.34 9.40
CA ARG A 269 -13.74 -12.19 10.11
C ARG A 269 -14.48 -11.87 11.41
N LEU A 270 -15.81 -11.83 11.37
CA LEU A 270 -16.61 -11.58 12.57
C LEU A 270 -16.36 -12.63 13.64
N TYR A 271 -16.33 -13.91 13.27
CA TYR A 271 -16.02 -15.01 14.18
C TYR A 271 -14.60 -14.86 14.78
N ILE A 272 -13.61 -14.64 13.93
CA ILE A 272 -12.22 -14.53 14.37
C ILE A 272 -12.02 -13.34 15.30
N ASN A 273 -12.58 -12.17 14.97
CA ASN A 273 -12.44 -10.96 15.79
C ASN A 273 -13.08 -11.10 17.18
N ASN A 274 -14.16 -11.89 17.30
CA ASN A 274 -14.81 -12.08 18.58
C ASN A 274 -14.21 -13.20 19.44
N PHE A 275 -13.58 -14.21 18.82
CA PHE A 275 -13.19 -15.43 19.55
C PHE A 275 -11.70 -15.79 19.45
N ALA A 276 -10.97 -15.29 18.45
CA ALA A 276 -9.58 -15.69 18.19
C ALA A 276 -8.58 -14.53 18.11
N ASP A 277 -8.99 -13.31 18.37
CA ASP A 277 -8.18 -12.11 18.14
C ASP A 277 -7.00 -11.95 19.12
N LYS A 278 -7.16 -12.42 20.36
CA LYS A 278 -6.16 -12.24 21.42
C LYS A 278 -4.79 -12.81 21.07
N GLY A 279 -4.73 -13.99 20.44
CA GLY A 279 -3.47 -14.62 20.04
C GLY A 279 -2.75 -13.82 18.96
N ARG A 280 -3.47 -13.29 17.98
CA ARG A 280 -2.90 -12.43 16.93
C ARG A 280 -2.42 -11.10 17.48
N GLN A 281 -3.18 -10.47 18.35
CA GLN A 281 -2.78 -9.22 19.01
C GLN A 281 -1.48 -9.41 19.77
N ASN A 282 -1.35 -10.49 20.53
CA ASN A 282 -0.10 -10.81 21.21
C ASN A 282 1.09 -10.96 20.23
N THR A 283 0.87 -11.62 19.10
CA THR A 283 1.92 -11.77 18.07
C THR A 283 2.33 -10.41 17.47
N ILE A 284 1.37 -9.55 17.19
CA ILE A 284 1.60 -8.19 16.70
C ILE A 284 2.38 -7.38 17.75
N ASP A 285 1.99 -7.46 19.01
CA ASP A 285 2.63 -6.74 20.11
C ASP A 285 4.09 -7.18 20.33
N VAL A 286 4.37 -8.47 20.14
CA VAL A 286 5.75 -8.99 20.16
C VAL A 286 6.54 -8.46 18.98
N LEU A 287 6.00 -8.51 17.75
CA LEU A 287 6.67 -8.01 16.55
C LEU A 287 6.96 -6.50 16.64
N LEU A 288 6.08 -5.74 17.28
CA LEU A 288 6.23 -4.30 17.51
C LEU A 288 7.08 -3.95 18.73
N GLY A 289 7.63 -4.94 19.46
CA GLY A 289 8.41 -4.74 20.68
C GLY A 289 7.60 -4.26 21.89
N ARG A 290 6.28 -4.32 21.86
CA ARG A 290 5.41 -3.86 22.96
C ARG A 290 5.39 -4.79 24.16
N MET A 291 5.79 -6.04 24.00
CA MET A 291 5.84 -7.06 25.04
C MET A 291 7.27 -7.41 25.51
N MET A 292 8.24 -6.52 25.32
CA MET A 292 9.60 -6.71 25.80
C MET A 292 9.62 -6.71 27.34
N GLY A 293 9.83 -7.88 27.95
CA GLY A 293 9.89 -8.08 29.40
C GLY A 293 8.79 -8.96 29.99
N GLN A 294 7.81 -9.42 29.23
CA GLN A 294 6.89 -10.46 29.66
C GLN A 294 7.42 -11.83 29.20
N THR A 295 7.39 -12.81 30.13
CA THR A 295 7.88 -14.18 29.86
C THR A 295 7.15 -14.81 28.68
N PRO A 296 7.88 -15.45 27.73
CA PRO A 296 7.32 -16.01 26.48
C PRO A 296 6.31 -17.16 26.64
N VAL A 297 6.06 -17.59 27.86
CA VAL A 297 5.25 -18.80 28.18
C VAL A 297 3.80 -18.74 27.66
N HIS A 298 3.26 -17.54 27.42
CA HIS A 298 1.90 -17.38 26.89
C HIS A 298 1.84 -17.17 25.37
N LEU A 299 2.98 -17.18 24.66
CA LEU A 299 3.04 -17.06 23.20
C LEU A 299 2.75 -18.39 22.49
N PHE A 300 2.73 -19.49 23.23
CA PHE A 300 2.54 -20.86 22.70
C PHE A 300 1.14 -21.40 22.97
N ASP A 301 0.11 -20.59 22.80
CA ASP A 301 -1.28 -21.04 22.78
C ASP A 301 -1.68 -21.52 21.36
N PRO A 302 -2.66 -22.41 21.17
CA PRO A 302 -2.87 -23.29 19.99
C PRO A 302 -2.96 -22.61 18.61
N MET A 303 -2.97 -21.29 18.52
CA MET A 303 -2.82 -20.63 17.22
C MET A 303 -1.42 -20.78 16.60
N ASN A 304 -0.42 -21.18 17.38
CA ASN A 304 0.90 -21.50 16.86
C ASN A 304 0.87 -22.78 16.02
N ASP A 305 -0.04 -23.70 16.30
CA ASP A 305 -0.23 -24.92 15.53
C ASP A 305 -0.71 -24.62 14.11
N TYR A 306 -1.50 -23.55 13.91
CA TYR A 306 -1.96 -23.16 12.58
C TYR A 306 -0.84 -22.53 11.75
N VAL A 307 -0.03 -21.66 12.33
CA VAL A 307 1.12 -21.04 11.66
C VAL A 307 2.20 -22.09 11.40
N THR A 308 2.44 -22.97 12.37
CA THR A 308 3.41 -24.06 12.26
C THR A 308 2.97 -25.11 11.24
N ALA A 309 1.68 -25.46 11.20
CA ALA A 309 1.11 -26.37 10.21
C ALA A 309 1.13 -25.76 8.79
N GLU A 310 0.86 -24.46 8.64
CA GLU A 310 0.91 -23.78 7.35
C GLU A 310 2.36 -23.64 6.85
N LEU A 311 3.31 -23.35 7.74
CA LEU A 311 4.74 -23.33 7.41
C LEU A 311 5.27 -24.73 7.07
N ALA A 312 4.85 -25.77 7.80
CA ALA A 312 5.20 -27.16 7.50
C ALA A 312 4.63 -27.62 6.16
N LYS A 313 3.40 -27.23 5.83
CA LYS A 313 2.77 -27.52 4.55
C LYS A 313 3.51 -26.84 3.38
N ARG A 314 3.93 -25.59 3.53
CA ARG A 314 4.73 -24.89 2.52
C ARG A 314 6.12 -25.48 2.36
N SER A 315 6.76 -25.91 3.45
CA SER A 315 8.08 -26.57 3.34
C SER A 315 7.99 -27.94 2.66
N SER A 316 6.90 -28.67 2.84
CA SER A 316 6.65 -29.95 2.15
C SER A 316 6.31 -29.75 0.67
N GLU A 317 5.62 -28.67 0.29
CA GLU A 317 5.35 -28.29 -1.10
C GLU A 317 6.63 -27.86 -1.83
N PHE A 318 7.56 -27.18 -1.13
CA PHE A 318 8.88 -26.81 -1.68
C PHE A 318 9.78 -28.03 -1.90
N SER A 319 9.81 -28.97 -0.96
CA SER A 319 10.64 -30.19 -1.10
C SER A 319 10.10 -31.17 -2.15
N SER A 320 8.78 -31.17 -2.40
CA SER A 320 8.19 -32.00 -3.45
C SER A 320 8.37 -31.41 -4.86
N SER A 321 8.60 -30.09 -5.00
CA SER A 321 8.91 -29.47 -6.29
C SER A 321 10.37 -29.65 -6.72
N GLU A 322 11.30 -29.90 -5.77
CA GLU A 322 12.70 -30.23 -6.11
C GLU A 322 12.91 -31.69 -6.52
N SER A 323 12.02 -32.60 -6.12
CA SER A 323 12.13 -34.01 -6.49
C SER A 323 11.54 -34.39 -7.85
N ILE A 324 11.00 -33.44 -8.62
CA ILE A 324 10.47 -33.66 -9.97
C ILE A 324 11.49 -33.25 -11.08
N ASN A 325 12.64 -32.71 -10.71
CA ASN A 325 13.67 -32.26 -11.65
C ASN A 325 15.03 -33.00 -11.49
N MET A 326 15.00 -34.29 -11.13
CA MET A 326 16.15 -35.18 -11.30
C MET A 326 15.80 -36.34 -12.26
#